data_c9211fd9b0851bbae148e01cb0b3c376
#
_entry.id   c9211fd9b0851bbae148e01cb0b3c376
#
_cell.length_a   1.000
_cell.length_b   1.000
_cell.length_c   1.000
_cell.angle_alpha   90.00
_cell.angle_beta   90.00
_cell.angle_gamma   90.00
#
_symmetry.space_group_name_H-M   'P 1'
#
loop_
_entity.id
_entity.type
_entity.pdbx_description
1 polymer ?
#
loop_
_entity_poly.entity_id
_entity_poly.type
_entity_poly.pdbx_seq_one_letter_code
_entity_poly.pdbx_strand_id
1 'polypeptide(L)'
;MTTIITDLRAMTNAGTADYSVGGVTYWTDARIQDIADRHSQDFYRVQVAPQLEYSGGAVVYKRYYLPIEGDLESGTAFICENVAGSAIGTALYTLDQLRRVVTFTSDTKGESYFFTGRRVDMNAAASNIWRNKANYYANKFDFSTDNHSVKYSQVAAQCLAMAERYSDMSSASGVSAELFRSDSL
;
A
#
# COMPACT_ATOMS: atom_id res chain seq x y z
N MET A 1 8.82 7.69 -1.01
CA MET A 1 9.48 6.42 -0.61
C MET A 1 9.46 6.16 0.89
N THR A 2 9.67 7.13 1.72
CA THR A 2 9.77 6.95 3.19
C THR A 2 8.50 6.43 3.89
N THR A 3 7.31 6.74 3.40
CA THR A 3 6.05 6.43 4.09
C THR A 3 5.72 4.93 4.05
N ILE A 4 5.71 4.30 2.88
CA ILE A 4 5.37 2.86 2.73
C ILE A 4 6.32 1.96 3.50
N ILE A 5 7.65 2.21 3.41
CA ILE A 5 8.65 1.44 4.17
C ILE A 5 8.44 1.62 5.68
N THR A 6 8.19 2.86 6.13
CA THR A 6 7.96 3.17 7.54
C THR A 6 6.71 2.47 8.06
N ASP A 7 5.62 2.50 7.29
CA ASP A 7 4.36 1.88 7.65
C ASP A 7 4.46 0.35 7.66
N LEU A 8 5.13 -0.26 6.67
CA LEU A 8 5.42 -1.69 6.67
C LEU A 8 6.29 -2.11 7.86
N ARG A 9 7.28 -1.30 8.24
CA ARG A 9 8.08 -1.54 9.46
C ARG A 9 7.21 -1.52 10.72
N ALA A 10 6.30 -0.54 10.81
CA ALA A 10 5.38 -0.44 11.94
C ALA A 10 4.40 -1.62 12.00
N MET A 11 3.81 -2.02 10.86
CA MET A 11 2.88 -3.15 10.77
C MET A 11 3.53 -4.49 11.09
N THR A 12 4.79 -4.65 10.74
CA THR A 12 5.48 -5.94 10.80
C THR A 12 6.54 -6.02 11.88
N ASN A 13 6.79 -4.92 12.59
CA ASN A 13 7.90 -4.80 13.54
C ASN A 13 9.26 -5.21 12.91
N ALA A 14 9.44 -4.94 11.60
CA ALA A 14 10.65 -5.26 10.84
C ALA A 14 11.71 -4.18 11.04
N GLY A 15 12.24 -4.09 12.26
CA GLY A 15 13.32 -3.17 12.60
C GLY A 15 14.65 -3.57 11.97
N THR A 16 15.56 -2.61 11.84
CA THR A 16 16.93 -2.86 11.36
C THR A 16 17.71 -3.76 12.32
N ALA A 17 17.33 -3.80 13.59
CA ALA A 17 17.93 -4.63 14.64
C ALA A 17 17.14 -5.92 14.94
N ASP A 18 16.12 -6.27 14.14
CA ASP A 18 15.26 -7.43 14.40
C ASP A 18 16.09 -8.75 14.38
N TYR A 19 16.74 -9.04 13.27
CA TYR A 19 17.72 -10.11 13.18
C TYR A 19 18.68 -9.93 12.00
N SER A 20 19.83 -10.62 12.07
CA SER A 20 20.83 -10.63 11.00
C SER A 20 21.03 -12.06 10.48
N VAL A 21 21.40 -12.15 9.20
CA VAL A 21 21.77 -13.41 8.54
C VAL A 21 23.17 -13.24 7.99
N GLY A 22 24.10 -14.10 8.43
CA GLY A 22 25.50 -14.00 8.03
C GLY A 22 26.18 -12.70 8.47
N GLY A 23 25.74 -12.09 9.59
CA GLY A 23 26.27 -10.81 10.09
C GLY A 23 25.71 -9.57 9.40
N VAL A 24 24.78 -9.72 8.44
CA VAL A 24 24.17 -8.61 7.72
C VAL A 24 22.74 -8.40 8.24
N THR A 25 22.35 -7.13 8.45
CA THR A 25 20.97 -6.76 8.79
C THR A 25 20.00 -7.30 7.73
N TYR A 26 19.03 -8.11 8.17
CA TYR A 26 18.11 -8.76 7.24
C TYR A 26 17.07 -7.78 6.65
N TRP A 27 16.47 -6.97 7.51
CA TRP A 27 15.42 -6.02 7.11
C TRP A 27 15.99 -4.66 6.70
N THR A 28 16.63 -4.61 5.54
CA THR A 28 17.05 -3.35 4.92
C THR A 28 15.86 -2.66 4.23
N ASP A 29 15.94 -1.34 4.02
CA ASP A 29 14.90 -0.60 3.27
C ASP A 29 14.73 -1.16 1.85
N ALA A 30 15.82 -1.51 1.19
CA ALA A 30 15.78 -2.12 -0.14
C ALA A 30 15.00 -3.44 -0.17
N ARG A 31 15.14 -4.27 0.86
CA ARG A 31 14.42 -5.54 0.94
C ARG A 31 12.93 -5.35 1.21
N ILE A 32 12.58 -4.41 2.07
CA ILE A 32 11.18 -4.07 2.35
C ILE A 32 10.54 -3.48 1.10
N GLN A 33 11.26 -2.62 0.37
CA GLN A 33 10.81 -2.06 -0.90
C GLN A 33 10.59 -3.17 -1.95
N ASP A 34 11.51 -4.12 -2.10
CA ASP A 34 11.36 -5.25 -3.02
C ASP A 34 10.11 -6.09 -2.70
N ILE A 35 9.77 -6.27 -1.42
CA ILE A 35 8.53 -6.93 -1.03
C ILE A 35 7.32 -6.07 -1.37
N ALA A 36 7.35 -4.78 -1.10
CA ALA A 36 6.26 -3.86 -1.45
C ALA A 36 6.01 -3.83 -2.97
N ASP A 37 7.07 -3.81 -3.78
CA ASP A 37 7.00 -3.80 -5.24
C ASP A 37 6.34 -5.05 -5.81
N ARG A 38 6.52 -6.21 -5.19
CA ARG A 38 5.84 -7.47 -5.59
C ARG A 38 4.34 -7.44 -5.33
N HIS A 39 3.88 -6.59 -4.43
CA HIS A 39 2.48 -6.40 -4.09
C HIS A 39 1.95 -5.05 -4.58
N SER A 40 2.64 -4.45 -5.54
CA SER A 40 2.23 -3.21 -6.18
C SER A 40 1.49 -3.46 -7.49
N GLN A 41 0.63 -2.52 -7.84
CA GLN A 41 -0.10 -2.51 -9.11
C GLN A 41 -0.14 -1.09 -9.66
N ASP A 42 0.27 -0.95 -10.91
CA ASP A 42 0.14 0.31 -11.63
C ASP A 42 -1.30 0.50 -12.11
N PHE A 43 -1.77 1.74 -12.06
CA PHE A 43 -3.02 2.16 -12.67
C PHE A 43 -2.75 3.28 -13.67
N TYR A 44 -3.47 3.27 -14.76
CA TYR A 44 -3.25 4.19 -15.86
C TYR A 44 -4.52 4.94 -16.19
N ARG A 45 -4.42 6.29 -16.23
CA ARG A 45 -5.49 7.23 -16.63
C ARG A 45 -6.85 6.96 -15.99
N VAL A 46 -6.85 6.73 -14.68
CA VAL A 46 -8.09 6.56 -13.92
C VAL A 46 -8.73 7.93 -13.74
N GLN A 47 -9.98 8.06 -14.19
CA GLN A 47 -10.75 9.29 -14.04
C GLN A 47 -11.08 9.53 -12.57
N VAL A 48 -10.85 10.76 -12.11
CA VAL A 48 -11.24 11.21 -10.77
C VAL A 48 -12.58 11.93 -10.80
N ALA A 49 -13.40 11.69 -9.80
CA ALA A 49 -14.72 12.29 -9.68
C ALA A 49 -14.64 13.63 -8.95
N PRO A 50 -15.13 14.74 -9.56
CA PRO A 50 -15.19 16.03 -8.89
C PRO A 50 -16.18 15.99 -7.72
N GLN A 51 -15.78 16.58 -6.60
CA GLN A 51 -16.65 16.79 -5.44
C GLN A 51 -17.16 18.23 -5.46
N LEU A 52 -18.48 18.37 -5.34
CA LEU A 52 -19.13 19.66 -5.27
C LEU A 52 -18.92 20.25 -3.87
N GLU A 53 -18.39 21.48 -3.80
CA GLU A 53 -18.24 22.26 -2.58
C GLU A 53 -18.93 23.61 -2.72
N TYR A 54 -19.34 24.18 -1.59
CA TYR A 54 -19.89 25.55 -1.54
C TYR A 54 -18.87 26.48 -0.87
N SER A 55 -18.48 27.53 -1.56
CA SER A 55 -17.60 28.57 -1.03
C SER A 55 -18.12 29.96 -1.41
N GLY A 56 -18.35 30.80 -0.42
CA GLY A 56 -18.83 32.18 -0.67
C GLY A 56 -20.19 32.26 -1.37
N GLY A 57 -21.07 31.27 -1.23
CA GLY A 57 -22.37 31.20 -1.88
C GLY A 57 -22.33 30.69 -3.33
N ALA A 58 -21.16 30.29 -3.85
CA ALA A 58 -20.98 29.72 -5.17
C ALA A 58 -20.56 28.25 -5.08
N VAL A 59 -20.90 27.47 -6.09
CA VAL A 59 -20.42 26.09 -6.27
C VAL A 59 -18.99 26.17 -6.80
N VAL A 60 -18.10 25.42 -6.16
CA VAL A 60 -16.70 25.28 -6.57
C VAL A 60 -16.31 23.81 -6.62
N TYR A 61 -15.38 23.47 -7.51
CA TYR A 61 -14.86 22.13 -7.70
C TYR A 61 -13.35 22.15 -7.50
N LYS A 62 -12.91 21.92 -6.26
CA LYS A 62 -11.48 21.86 -5.91
C LYS A 62 -11.05 20.47 -5.53
N ARG A 63 -11.95 19.66 -5.01
CA ARG A 63 -11.66 18.30 -4.54
C ARG A 63 -12.11 17.27 -5.55
N TYR A 64 -11.28 16.25 -5.68
CA TYR A 64 -11.53 15.12 -6.55
C TYR A 64 -11.21 13.83 -5.81
N TYR A 65 -12.10 12.86 -5.91
CA TYR A 65 -11.90 11.55 -5.31
C TYR A 65 -11.29 10.59 -6.31
N LEU A 66 -10.27 9.83 -5.84
CA LEU A 66 -9.58 8.80 -6.60
C LEU A 66 -10.24 7.44 -6.31
N PRO A 67 -10.97 6.82 -7.25
CA PRO A 67 -11.71 5.57 -7.01
C PRO A 67 -10.77 4.35 -7.12
N ILE A 68 -9.73 4.32 -6.29
CA ILE A 68 -8.71 3.27 -6.27
C ILE A 68 -8.61 2.73 -4.86
N GLU A 69 -8.65 1.42 -4.72
CA GLU A 69 -8.40 0.73 -3.45
C GLU A 69 -6.92 0.48 -3.22
N GLY A 70 -6.48 0.45 -1.96
CA GLY A 70 -5.07 0.27 -1.55
C GLY A 70 -4.36 1.59 -1.27
N ASP A 71 -3.12 1.49 -0.85
CA ASP A 71 -2.29 2.62 -0.48
C ASP A 71 -1.52 3.16 -1.69
N LEU A 72 -1.60 4.46 -1.91
CA LEU A 72 -0.94 5.10 -3.04
C LEU A 72 0.55 5.30 -2.74
N GLU A 73 1.39 4.91 -3.69
CA GLU A 73 2.81 5.21 -3.60
C GLU A 73 3.07 6.68 -3.91
N SER A 74 3.80 7.37 -3.01
CA SER A 74 4.22 8.74 -3.22
C SER A 74 5.46 8.81 -4.12
N GLY A 75 5.48 9.69 -5.10
CA GLY A 75 6.68 9.92 -5.90
C GLY A 75 6.42 10.37 -7.33
N THR A 76 7.45 10.31 -8.15
CA THR A 76 7.47 10.76 -9.55
C THR A 76 6.58 9.94 -10.49
N ALA A 77 6.10 8.78 -10.06
CA ALA A 77 5.17 7.93 -10.82
C ALA A 77 3.73 8.44 -10.80
N PHE A 78 3.41 9.46 -9.97
CA PHE A 78 2.06 9.97 -9.84
C PHE A 78 1.85 11.17 -10.78
N ILE A 79 1.06 10.97 -11.83
CA ILE A 79 0.82 11.96 -12.88
C ILE A 79 -0.66 12.32 -12.93
N CYS A 80 -0.96 13.62 -12.85
CA CYS A 80 -2.27 14.17 -13.12
C CYS A 80 -2.32 14.71 -14.55
N GLU A 81 -3.33 14.34 -15.33
CA GLU A 81 -3.52 14.77 -16.70
C GLU A 81 -4.92 15.34 -16.90
N ASN A 82 -5.05 16.28 -17.82
CA ASN A 82 -6.35 16.75 -18.32
C ASN A 82 -6.92 15.79 -19.38
N VAL A 83 -8.11 16.10 -19.90
CA VAL A 83 -8.76 15.31 -20.96
C VAL A 83 -7.90 15.18 -22.22
N ALA A 84 -7.13 16.22 -22.56
CA ALA A 84 -6.24 16.22 -23.73
C ALA A 84 -4.95 15.40 -23.53
N GLY A 85 -4.73 14.82 -22.34
CA GLY A 85 -3.50 14.09 -22.02
C GLY A 85 -2.32 14.98 -21.65
N SER A 86 -2.55 16.26 -21.38
CA SER A 86 -1.50 17.17 -20.94
C SER A 86 -1.32 17.07 -19.43
N ALA A 87 -0.08 16.88 -18.99
CA ALA A 87 0.24 16.78 -17.58
C ALA A 87 -0.02 18.12 -16.85
N ILE A 88 -0.62 18.02 -15.67
CA ILE A 88 -0.86 19.16 -14.77
C ILE A 88 0.33 19.26 -13.80
N GLY A 89 0.86 20.46 -13.64
CA GLY A 89 1.99 20.70 -12.74
C GLY A 89 1.63 20.38 -11.29
N THR A 90 2.53 19.73 -10.58
CA THR A 90 2.35 19.31 -9.16
C THR A 90 2.15 20.48 -8.19
N ALA A 91 2.51 21.70 -8.57
CA ALA A 91 2.23 22.90 -7.79
C ALA A 91 0.76 23.32 -7.79
N LEU A 92 -0.05 22.79 -8.73
CA LEU A 92 -1.47 23.15 -8.91
C LEU A 92 -2.42 22.27 -8.10
N TYR A 93 -1.94 21.17 -7.52
CA TYR A 93 -2.75 20.29 -6.70
C TYR A 93 -1.94 19.67 -5.55
N THR A 94 -2.64 19.18 -4.55
CA THR A 94 -2.11 18.36 -3.48
C THR A 94 -2.84 17.02 -3.45
N LEU A 95 -2.12 15.93 -3.17
CA LEU A 95 -2.68 14.60 -3.01
C LEU A 95 -2.66 14.20 -1.54
N ASP A 96 -3.83 13.99 -0.96
CA ASP A 96 -3.99 13.26 0.30
C ASP A 96 -4.07 11.76 -0.02
N GLN A 97 -2.96 11.08 0.16
CA GLN A 97 -2.82 9.65 -0.17
C GLN A 97 -3.72 8.78 0.69
N LEU A 98 -3.85 9.11 1.99
CA LEU A 98 -4.64 8.34 2.94
C LEU A 98 -6.15 8.43 2.64
N ARG A 99 -6.62 9.63 2.28
CA ARG A 99 -8.03 9.87 1.92
C ARG A 99 -8.31 9.66 0.44
N ARG A 100 -7.28 9.51 -0.38
CA ARG A 100 -7.38 9.40 -1.84
C ARG A 100 -8.09 10.59 -2.47
N VAL A 101 -7.81 11.77 -1.95
CA VAL A 101 -8.38 13.04 -2.38
C VAL A 101 -7.31 13.92 -2.99
N VAL A 102 -7.57 14.39 -4.19
CA VAL A 102 -6.77 15.41 -4.86
C VAL A 102 -7.44 16.75 -4.64
N THR A 103 -6.72 17.75 -4.15
CA THR A 103 -7.22 19.10 -3.93
C THR A 103 -6.47 20.07 -4.81
N PHE A 104 -7.17 20.71 -5.74
CA PHE A 104 -6.61 21.75 -6.59
C PHE A 104 -6.55 23.10 -5.87
N THR A 105 -5.55 23.90 -6.20
CA THR A 105 -5.36 25.24 -5.63
C THR A 105 -6.44 26.21 -6.05
N SER A 106 -6.98 26.06 -7.27
CA SER A 106 -8.04 26.88 -7.87
C SER A 106 -9.28 26.06 -8.21
N ASP A 107 -10.41 26.74 -8.42
CA ASP A 107 -11.62 26.11 -8.91
C ASP A 107 -11.41 25.61 -10.34
N THR A 108 -11.65 24.33 -10.54
CA THR A 108 -11.49 23.65 -11.83
C THR A 108 -12.78 23.64 -12.67
N LYS A 109 -13.87 24.20 -12.15
CA LYS A 109 -15.19 24.24 -12.79
C LYS A 109 -15.75 22.85 -13.13
N GLY A 110 -15.30 21.81 -12.44
CA GLY A 110 -15.75 20.44 -12.66
C GLY A 110 -15.13 19.76 -13.89
N GLU A 111 -14.02 20.29 -14.41
CA GLU A 111 -13.27 19.62 -15.48
C GLU A 111 -12.85 18.20 -15.07
N SER A 112 -12.78 17.31 -16.06
CA SER A 112 -12.34 15.94 -15.84
C SER A 112 -10.82 15.84 -15.83
N TYR A 113 -10.31 15.15 -14.82
CA TYR A 113 -8.88 14.84 -14.68
C TYR A 113 -8.67 13.34 -14.58
N PHE A 114 -7.48 12.92 -14.97
CA PHE A 114 -7.06 11.52 -14.96
C PHE A 114 -5.76 11.39 -14.18
N PHE A 115 -5.67 10.33 -13.40
CA PHE A 115 -4.47 10.04 -12.65
C PHE A 115 -3.85 8.71 -13.09
N THR A 116 -2.54 8.73 -13.20
CA THR A 116 -1.68 7.56 -13.42
C THR A 116 -0.77 7.44 -12.22
N GLY A 117 -0.56 6.25 -11.70
CA GLY A 117 0.28 6.03 -10.55
C GLY A 117 0.40 4.56 -10.18
N ARG A 118 0.89 4.32 -8.97
CA ARG A 118 1.07 2.98 -8.41
C ARG A 118 0.39 2.89 -7.05
N ARG A 119 -0.25 1.77 -6.80
CA ARG A 119 -0.79 1.40 -5.49
C ARG A 119 -0.06 0.18 -4.94
N VAL A 120 -0.01 0.06 -3.63
CA VAL A 120 0.58 -1.09 -2.93
C VAL A 120 -0.47 -1.72 -2.03
N ASP A 121 -0.58 -3.04 -2.06
CA ASP A 121 -1.33 -3.79 -1.06
C ASP A 121 -0.43 -3.99 0.17
N MET A 122 -0.56 -3.07 1.12
CA MET A 122 0.22 -3.07 2.36
C MET A 122 -0.02 -4.32 3.19
N ASN A 123 -1.25 -4.86 3.18
CA ASN A 123 -1.58 -6.07 3.93
C ASN A 123 -0.93 -7.30 3.32
N ALA A 124 -0.97 -7.44 1.99
CA ALA A 124 -0.27 -8.52 1.29
C ALA A 124 1.26 -8.46 1.51
N ALA A 125 1.84 -7.25 1.45
CA ALA A 125 3.26 -7.04 1.73
C ALA A 125 3.61 -7.39 3.19
N ALA A 126 2.79 -6.95 4.16
CA ALA A 126 2.97 -7.27 5.58
C ALA A 126 2.86 -8.78 5.84
N SER A 127 1.87 -9.46 5.23
CA SER A 127 1.75 -10.92 5.29
C SER A 127 3.04 -11.62 4.82
N ASN A 128 3.60 -11.17 3.70
CA ASN A 128 4.85 -11.72 3.18
C ASN A 128 6.03 -11.52 4.15
N ILE A 129 6.16 -10.34 4.76
CA ILE A 129 7.21 -10.07 5.76
C ILE A 129 7.05 -11.01 6.96
N TRP A 130 5.83 -11.17 7.49
CA TRP A 130 5.57 -12.07 8.61
C TRP A 130 5.85 -13.54 8.27
N ARG A 131 5.55 -14.01 7.05
CA ARG A 131 5.93 -15.36 6.59
C ARG A 131 7.45 -15.54 6.54
N ASN A 132 8.18 -14.53 6.06
CA ASN A 132 9.64 -14.57 6.06
C ASN A 132 10.21 -14.65 7.48
N LYS A 133 9.64 -13.92 8.45
CA LYS A 133 10.00 -14.03 9.86
C LYS A 133 9.71 -15.43 10.42
N ALA A 134 8.52 -15.97 10.13
CA ALA A 134 8.16 -17.32 10.57
C ALA A 134 9.17 -18.37 10.05
N ASN A 135 9.53 -18.30 8.78
CA ASN A 135 10.52 -19.19 8.17
C ASN A 135 11.90 -19.07 8.84
N TYR A 136 12.31 -17.87 9.20
CA TYR A 136 13.57 -17.65 9.91
C TYR A 136 13.56 -18.32 11.30
N TYR A 137 12.48 -18.15 12.07
CA TYR A 137 12.39 -18.71 13.41
C TYR A 137 12.11 -20.21 13.42
N ALA A 138 11.39 -20.75 12.42
CA ALA A 138 11.13 -22.18 12.27
C ALA A 138 12.41 -23.01 12.05
N ASN A 139 13.45 -22.38 11.52
CA ASN A 139 14.77 -23.03 11.35
C ASN A 139 15.67 -22.97 12.58
N LYS A 140 15.18 -22.41 13.71
CA LYS A 140 15.92 -22.35 14.98
C LYS A 140 15.43 -23.41 15.94
N PHE A 141 16.35 -23.92 16.77
CA PHE A 141 16.02 -24.90 17.79
C PHE A 141 15.56 -24.23 19.09
N ASP A 142 14.51 -24.76 19.68
CA ASP A 142 14.10 -24.40 21.02
C ASP A 142 15.19 -24.86 22.01
N PHE A 143 15.54 -24.04 22.98
CA PHE A 143 16.44 -24.40 24.01
C PHE A 143 15.95 -23.97 25.40
N SER A 144 16.28 -24.75 26.41
CA SER A 144 15.99 -24.43 27.79
C SER A 144 17.21 -24.74 28.64
N THR A 145 17.60 -23.77 29.47
CA THR A 145 18.60 -23.93 30.55
C THR A 145 17.95 -23.54 31.87
N ASP A 146 18.57 -23.81 32.99
CA ASP A 146 17.99 -23.65 34.35
C ASP A 146 17.29 -22.31 34.60
N ASN A 147 17.74 -21.23 33.98
CA ASN A 147 17.18 -19.89 34.16
C ASN A 147 16.66 -19.21 32.86
N HIS A 148 16.85 -19.82 31.70
CA HIS A 148 16.47 -19.23 30.41
C HIS A 148 15.86 -20.29 29.51
N SER A 149 14.64 -19.98 28.99
CA SER A 149 13.98 -20.77 27.97
C SER A 149 13.61 -19.88 26.78
N VAL A 150 14.03 -20.25 25.59
CA VAL A 150 13.64 -19.60 24.35
C VAL A 150 12.94 -20.59 23.46
N LYS A 151 11.67 -20.33 23.15
CA LYS A 151 10.81 -21.18 22.32
C LYS A 151 10.62 -20.54 20.95
N TYR A 152 11.55 -20.76 20.05
CA TYR A 152 11.47 -20.25 18.68
C TYR A 152 10.29 -20.83 17.90
N SER A 153 9.87 -22.06 18.20
CA SER A 153 8.66 -22.67 17.65
C SER A 153 7.40 -21.84 17.92
N GLN A 154 7.26 -21.28 19.14
CA GLN A 154 6.15 -20.41 19.49
C GLN A 154 6.22 -19.06 18.75
N VAL A 155 7.42 -18.50 18.60
CA VAL A 155 7.64 -17.26 17.84
C VAL A 155 7.29 -17.47 16.36
N ALA A 156 7.69 -18.60 15.77
CA ALA A 156 7.33 -18.95 14.39
C ALA A 156 5.81 -19.08 14.22
N ALA A 157 5.13 -19.76 15.15
CA ALA A 157 3.66 -19.90 15.12
C ALA A 157 2.96 -18.55 15.24
N GLN A 158 3.43 -17.66 16.12
CA GLN A 158 2.90 -16.30 16.23
C GLN A 158 3.10 -15.49 14.94
N CYS A 159 4.26 -15.58 14.31
CA CYS A 159 4.51 -14.92 13.03
C CYS A 159 3.60 -15.44 11.92
N LEU A 160 3.31 -16.75 11.88
CA LEU A 160 2.36 -17.32 10.94
C LEU A 160 0.94 -16.80 11.17
N ALA A 161 0.47 -16.77 12.42
CA ALA A 161 -0.85 -16.23 12.75
C ALA A 161 -0.99 -14.75 12.32
N MET A 162 0.07 -13.95 12.49
CA MET A 162 0.09 -12.57 11.99
C MET A 162 0.06 -12.53 10.46
N ALA A 163 0.79 -13.41 9.80
CA ALA A 163 0.79 -13.50 8.33
C ALA A 163 -0.61 -13.82 7.78
N GLU A 164 -1.30 -14.79 8.40
CA GLU A 164 -2.68 -15.15 8.05
C GLU A 164 -3.63 -13.97 8.23
N ARG A 165 -3.58 -13.31 9.41
CA ARG A 165 -4.40 -12.13 9.68
C ARG A 165 -4.24 -11.04 8.61
N TYR A 166 -3.02 -10.71 8.22
CA TYR A 166 -2.77 -9.71 7.17
C TYR A 166 -3.17 -10.23 5.78
N SER A 167 -3.03 -11.52 5.52
CA SER A 167 -3.52 -12.13 4.28
C SER A 167 -5.02 -12.00 4.12
N ASP A 168 -5.78 -12.20 5.19
CA ASP A 168 -7.25 -12.06 5.20
C ASP A 168 -7.72 -10.61 5.00
N MET A 169 -6.90 -9.65 5.39
CA MET A 169 -7.14 -8.22 5.22
C MET A 169 -6.66 -7.68 3.85
N SER A 170 -5.97 -8.50 3.05
CA SER A 170 -5.46 -8.11 1.74
C SER A 170 -6.59 -7.97 0.73
N SER A 171 -6.50 -6.95 -0.13
CA SER A 171 -7.46 -6.71 -1.22
C SER A 171 -7.47 -7.84 -2.27
N ALA A 172 -6.42 -8.65 -2.33
CA ALA A 172 -6.35 -9.81 -3.24
C ALA A 172 -7.17 -11.01 -2.76
N SER A 173 -7.63 -11.04 -1.49
CA SER A 173 -8.39 -12.16 -0.92
C SER A 173 -9.88 -12.17 -1.29
N GLY A 174 -10.36 -11.23 -2.08
CA GLY A 174 -11.80 -11.04 -2.17
C GLY A 174 -12.42 -10.59 -3.47
N VAL A 175 -12.02 -11.07 -4.66
CA VAL A 175 -12.98 -11.06 -5.80
C VAL A 175 -12.62 -12.16 -6.78
N SER A 176 -13.28 -13.30 -6.70
CA SER A 176 -13.63 -14.05 -7.90
C SER A 176 -14.64 -13.19 -8.65
N ALA A 177 -14.21 -12.42 -9.63
CA ALA A 177 -15.13 -11.81 -10.57
C ALA A 177 -15.79 -12.97 -11.35
N GLU A 178 -17.03 -13.31 -11.00
CA GLU A 178 -17.87 -14.07 -11.89
C GLU A 178 -18.09 -13.19 -13.12
N LEU A 179 -17.36 -13.51 -14.18
CA LEU A 179 -17.65 -12.99 -15.51
C LEU A 179 -19.01 -13.54 -15.93
N PHE A 180 -20.06 -12.80 -15.67
CA PHE A 180 -21.35 -13.05 -16.30
C PHE A 180 -21.18 -12.83 -17.81
N ARG A 181 -21.07 -13.91 -18.52
CA ARG A 181 -21.17 -13.93 -19.95
C ARG A 181 -22.63 -13.63 -20.31
N SER A 182 -22.89 -12.47 -20.93
CA SER A 182 -24.23 -12.03 -21.33
C SER A 182 -24.59 -12.49 -22.75
N ASP A 183 -24.21 -13.69 -23.13
CA ASP A 183 -24.52 -14.27 -24.43
C ASP A 183 -25.48 -15.49 -24.30
N SER A 184 -26.54 -15.29 -23.54
CA SER A 184 -27.72 -16.16 -23.62
C SER A 184 -28.90 -15.35 -24.19
N LEU A 185 -28.93 -15.24 -25.48
CA LEU A 185 -30.15 -15.04 -26.29
C LEU A 185 -30.24 -16.16 -27.29
#